data_6ad0a2446f0565e59446af7d74e35589
#
_entry.id   6ad0a2446f0565e59446af7d74e35589
#
_cell.length_a   1.000
_cell.length_b   1.000
_cell.length_c   1.000
_cell.angle_alpha   90.00
_cell.angle_beta   90.00
_cell.angle_gamma   90.00
#
_symmetry.space_group_name_H-M   'P 1'
#
loop_
_entity.id
_entity.type
_entity.pdbx_description
1 polymer ?
#
loop_
_entity_poly.entity_id
_entity_poly.type
_entity_poly.pdbx_seq_one_letter_code
_entity_poly.pdbx_strand_id
1 'polypeptide(L)'
;MTLFEDLKWRGLIKDIAGEESELQKVLDGTPFTFYWGTDPTADSLHIGHYSSLCMAKRLANAGHHPILLCGGATGRIGDPRPTAEREIISEETVNKNIKGIHDQIDRLLDNRAELVDNYDWMKDYTFLNFL
;
A
#
# COMPACT_ATOMS: atom_id res chain seq x y z
N MET A 1 -3.05 11.86 -24.10
CA MET A 1 -3.16 12.38 -22.73
C MET A 1 -2.14 11.62 -21.90
N THR A 2 -1.22 12.33 -21.27
CA THR A 2 -0.19 11.72 -20.42
C THR A 2 -0.81 11.23 -19.09
N LEU A 3 -0.06 10.47 -18.30
CA LEU A 3 -0.53 10.04 -16.98
C LEU A 3 -0.82 11.25 -16.08
N PHE A 4 0.08 12.21 -16.02
CA PHE A 4 -0.11 13.44 -15.25
C PHE A 4 -1.39 14.19 -15.65
N GLU A 5 -1.60 14.38 -16.97
CA GLU A 5 -2.80 15.04 -17.51
C GLU A 5 -4.09 14.28 -17.15
N ASP A 6 -4.10 12.94 -17.23
CA ASP A 6 -5.26 12.12 -16.84
C ASP A 6 -5.59 12.26 -15.36
N LEU A 7 -4.57 12.20 -14.50
CA LEU A 7 -4.76 12.36 -13.07
C LEU A 7 -5.27 13.75 -12.70
N LYS A 8 -4.73 14.78 -13.31
CA LYS A 8 -5.14 16.17 -13.09
C LYS A 8 -6.56 16.43 -13.59
N TRP A 9 -6.90 15.96 -14.78
CA TRP A 9 -8.25 16.10 -15.35
C TRP A 9 -9.32 15.42 -14.48
N ARG A 10 -8.98 14.29 -13.84
CA ARG A 10 -9.89 13.57 -12.93
C ARG A 10 -9.95 14.15 -11.52
N GLY A 11 -9.17 15.16 -11.20
CA GLY A 11 -9.08 15.72 -9.85
C GLY A 11 -8.44 14.76 -8.83
N LEU A 12 -7.57 13.85 -9.28
CA LEU A 12 -6.90 12.87 -8.43
C LEU A 12 -5.62 13.39 -7.80
N ILE A 13 -5.12 14.54 -8.24
CA ILE A 13 -4.01 15.27 -7.62
C ILE A 13 -4.61 16.36 -6.76
N LYS A 14 -4.49 16.22 -5.43
CA LYS A 14 -5.02 17.19 -4.48
C LYS A 14 -3.95 18.16 -4.02
N ASP A 15 -2.84 17.63 -3.55
CA ASP A 15 -1.71 18.39 -3.02
C ASP A 15 -0.41 17.85 -3.60
N ILE A 16 0.57 18.71 -3.82
CA ILE A 16 1.87 18.36 -4.38
C ILE A 16 2.95 18.87 -3.41
N ALA A 17 3.85 17.98 -3.01
CA ALA A 17 5.06 18.36 -2.29
C ALA A 17 6.16 18.70 -3.31
N GLY A 18 6.43 19.99 -3.51
CA GLY A 18 7.36 20.49 -4.51
C GLY A 18 6.67 21.14 -5.72
N GLU A 19 7.37 21.16 -6.86
CA GLU A 19 6.90 21.82 -8.07
C GLU A 19 6.08 20.86 -8.95
N GLU A 20 4.95 21.34 -9.47
CA GLU A 20 4.06 20.57 -10.36
C GLU A 20 4.81 20.02 -11.59
N SER A 21 5.72 20.81 -12.15
CA SER A 21 6.52 20.41 -13.31
C SER A 21 7.48 19.25 -13.02
N GLU A 22 7.94 19.11 -11.79
CA GLU A 22 8.79 17.99 -11.37
C GLU A 22 7.96 16.73 -11.20
N LEU A 23 6.79 16.83 -10.58
CA LEU A 23 5.85 15.70 -10.47
C LEU A 23 5.46 15.19 -11.86
N GLN A 24 5.16 16.10 -12.80
CA GLN A 24 4.85 15.72 -14.17
C GLN A 24 6.00 14.95 -14.84
N LYS A 25 7.24 15.41 -14.71
CA LYS A 25 8.41 14.72 -15.26
C LYS A 25 8.58 13.31 -14.69
N VAL A 26 8.28 13.13 -13.39
CA VAL A 26 8.36 11.82 -12.75
C VAL A 26 7.26 10.89 -13.26
N LEU A 27 6.01 11.35 -13.29
CA LEU A 27 4.87 10.54 -13.69
C LEU A 27 4.86 10.17 -15.18
N ASP A 28 5.31 11.08 -16.04
CA ASP A 28 5.32 10.89 -17.49
C ASP A 28 6.69 10.40 -18.02
N GLY A 29 7.67 10.22 -17.12
CA GLY A 29 9.05 9.85 -17.44
C GLY A 29 9.32 8.35 -17.45
N THR A 30 10.53 7.99 -17.07
CA THR A 30 10.95 6.58 -16.93
C THR A 30 10.14 5.84 -15.86
N PRO A 31 9.80 4.56 -16.07
CA PRO A 31 9.15 3.76 -15.04
C PRO A 31 9.88 3.80 -13.69
N PHE A 32 9.13 4.01 -12.63
CA PHE A 32 9.63 4.01 -11.25
C PHE A 32 8.87 2.98 -10.40
N THR A 33 9.48 2.59 -9.30
CA THR A 33 8.84 1.73 -8.30
C THR A 33 8.16 2.60 -7.24
N PHE A 34 6.93 2.27 -6.89
CA PHE A 34 6.17 2.91 -5.83
C PHE A 34 5.56 1.86 -4.91
N TYR A 35 5.22 2.24 -3.69
CA TYR A 35 4.55 1.32 -2.79
C TYR A 35 3.22 1.87 -2.29
N TRP A 36 2.33 0.96 -1.97
CA TRP A 36 1.10 1.17 -1.23
C TRP A 36 1.05 0.16 -0.07
N GLY A 37 0.62 0.59 1.10
CA GLY A 37 0.63 -0.26 2.29
C GLY A 37 -0.68 -0.25 3.05
N THR A 38 -0.99 -1.39 3.70
CA THR A 38 -2.12 -1.55 4.61
C THR A 38 -1.81 -2.57 5.70
N ASP A 39 -2.41 -2.40 6.88
CA ASP A 39 -2.35 -3.38 7.95
C ASP A 39 -3.45 -4.44 7.79
N PRO A 40 -3.14 -5.73 8.06
CA PRO A 40 -4.07 -6.85 7.91
C PRO A 40 -5.05 -6.95 9.09
N THR A 41 -5.84 -5.90 9.33
CA THR A 41 -6.79 -5.83 10.44
C THR A 41 -8.09 -6.60 10.19
N ALA A 42 -8.33 -7.01 8.96
CA ALA A 42 -9.43 -7.86 8.51
C ALA A 42 -8.97 -8.69 7.31
N ASP A 43 -9.71 -9.72 6.96
CA ASP A 43 -9.42 -10.60 5.82
C ASP A 43 -9.88 -10.05 4.46
N SER A 44 -10.37 -8.82 4.45
CA SER A 44 -10.81 -8.12 3.24
C SER A 44 -10.58 -6.63 3.31
N LEU A 45 -10.37 -6.04 2.13
CA LEU A 45 -10.28 -4.60 1.92
C LEU A 45 -11.69 -3.99 1.80
N HIS A 46 -11.83 -2.73 2.17
CA HIS A 46 -13.08 -1.97 2.02
C HIS A 46 -12.96 -0.91 0.90
N ILE A 47 -14.05 -0.20 0.64
CA ILE A 47 -14.14 0.79 -0.45
C ILE A 47 -13.06 1.89 -0.40
N GLY A 48 -12.61 2.28 0.80
CA GLY A 48 -11.51 3.25 0.96
C GLY A 48 -10.18 2.72 0.41
N HIS A 49 -9.87 1.45 0.67
CA HIS A 49 -8.69 0.79 0.07
C HIS A 49 -8.83 0.65 -1.44
N TYR A 50 -10.02 0.27 -1.92
CA TYR A 50 -10.29 0.14 -3.35
C TYR A 50 -10.02 1.44 -4.09
N SER A 51 -10.45 2.58 -3.55
CA SER A 51 -10.20 3.90 -4.13
C SER A 51 -8.70 4.17 -4.33
N SER A 52 -7.88 3.91 -3.31
CA SER A 52 -6.41 4.10 -3.41
C SER A 52 -5.73 3.07 -4.33
N LEU A 53 -6.23 1.82 -4.34
CA LEU A 53 -5.74 0.78 -5.26
C LEU A 53 -6.09 1.07 -6.72
N CYS A 54 -7.19 1.76 -7.00
CA CYS A 54 -7.47 2.27 -8.34
C CYS A 54 -6.38 3.24 -8.82
N MET A 55 -5.81 4.03 -7.91
CA MET A 55 -4.66 4.88 -8.22
C MET A 55 -3.42 4.05 -8.51
N ALA A 56 -3.11 3.05 -7.66
CA ALA A 56 -2.00 2.13 -7.91
C ALA A 56 -2.14 1.42 -9.26
N LYS A 57 -3.35 0.99 -9.62
CA LYS A 57 -3.64 0.37 -10.93
C LYS A 57 -3.39 1.34 -12.09
N ARG A 58 -3.71 2.62 -11.95
CA ARG A 58 -3.42 3.63 -12.99
C ARG A 58 -1.93 3.81 -13.22
N LEU A 59 -1.17 3.90 -12.13
CA LEU A 59 0.30 3.97 -12.20
C LEU A 59 0.87 2.71 -12.86
N ALA A 60 0.40 1.53 -12.46
CA ALA A 60 0.82 0.26 -13.07
C ALA A 60 0.46 0.16 -14.56
N ASN A 61 -0.72 0.69 -14.97
CA ASN A 61 -1.12 0.74 -16.37
C ASN A 61 -0.23 1.68 -17.21
N ALA A 62 0.34 2.69 -16.59
CA ALA A 62 1.31 3.59 -17.21
C ALA A 62 2.74 3.03 -17.27
N GLY A 63 2.96 1.83 -16.71
CA GLY A 63 4.24 1.12 -16.74
C GLY A 63 5.08 1.23 -15.47
N HIS A 64 4.58 1.89 -14.42
CA HIS A 64 5.28 1.95 -13.14
C HIS A 64 5.12 0.64 -12.35
N HIS A 65 6.02 0.37 -11.41
CA HIS A 65 6.12 -0.91 -10.69
C HIS A 65 5.55 -0.82 -9.27
N PRO A 66 4.35 -1.39 -9.00
CA PRO A 66 3.75 -1.38 -7.68
C PRO A 66 4.36 -2.43 -6.74
N ILE A 67 4.75 -2.00 -5.54
CA ILE A 67 4.99 -2.86 -4.38
C ILE A 67 3.80 -2.68 -3.43
N LEU A 68 3.13 -3.78 -3.08
CA LEU A 68 2.00 -3.77 -2.16
C LEU A 68 2.45 -4.38 -0.84
N LEU A 69 2.55 -3.51 0.17
CA LEU A 69 3.03 -3.85 1.50
C LEU A 69 1.88 -4.24 2.42
N CYS A 70 1.94 -5.44 2.97
CA CYS A 70 1.10 -5.84 4.08
C CYS A 70 1.85 -5.68 5.40
N GLY A 71 1.20 -5.04 6.37
CA GLY A 71 1.79 -4.78 7.68
C GLY A 71 1.66 -5.96 8.64
N GLY A 72 2.24 -7.13 8.33
CA GLY A 72 2.19 -8.30 9.22
C GLY A 72 2.87 -8.07 10.57
N ALA A 73 3.90 -7.25 10.64
CA ALA A 73 4.51 -6.82 11.90
C ALA A 73 3.71 -5.69 12.56
N THR A 74 3.42 -4.62 11.83
CA THR A 74 2.73 -3.44 12.36
C THR A 74 1.27 -3.72 12.75
N GLY A 75 0.58 -4.58 12.03
CA GLY A 75 -0.78 -5.01 12.35
C GLY A 75 -0.90 -5.77 13.67
N ARG A 76 0.21 -6.35 14.19
CA ARG A 76 0.27 -7.00 15.51
C ARG A 76 0.38 -6.00 16.66
N ILE A 77 0.95 -4.81 16.40
CA ILE A 77 1.16 -3.78 17.44
C ILE A 77 -0.17 -3.03 17.70
N GLY A 78 -0.95 -2.79 16.66
CA GLY A 78 -2.21 -2.06 16.70
C GLY A 78 -2.04 -0.57 16.97
N ASP A 79 -2.77 0.26 16.21
CA ASP A 79 -2.85 1.69 16.51
C ASP A 79 -3.70 1.92 17.76
N PRO A 80 -3.26 2.74 18.73
CA PRO A 80 -4.08 3.11 19.86
C PRO A 80 -5.32 3.89 19.38
N ARG A 81 -6.50 3.46 19.80
CA ARG A 81 -7.73 4.22 19.61
C ARG A 81 -7.96 5.13 20.80
N PRO A 82 -8.52 6.34 20.62
CA PRO A 82 -8.78 7.26 21.73
C PRO A 82 -9.65 6.70 22.84
N THR A 83 -10.40 5.62 22.58
CA THR A 83 -11.43 5.07 23.48
C THR A 83 -11.28 3.60 23.84
N ALA A 84 -10.30 2.87 23.27
CA ALA A 84 -10.08 1.45 23.59
C ALA A 84 -8.69 0.98 23.17
N GLU A 85 -8.08 0.08 23.98
CA GLU A 85 -6.93 -0.70 23.54
C GLU A 85 -7.39 -1.66 22.43
N ARG A 86 -6.56 -1.82 21.39
CA ARG A 86 -6.83 -2.76 20.32
C ARG A 86 -6.50 -4.17 20.82
N GLU A 87 -7.43 -5.10 20.65
CA GLU A 87 -7.16 -6.51 20.92
C GLU A 87 -5.99 -7.00 20.05
N ILE A 88 -5.04 -7.69 20.67
CA ILE A 88 -3.93 -8.32 19.97
C ILE A 88 -4.49 -9.46 19.12
N ILE A 89 -4.35 -9.33 17.82
CA ILE A 89 -4.81 -10.34 16.86
C ILE A 89 -3.82 -11.52 16.87
N SER A 90 -4.34 -12.75 16.87
CA SER A 90 -3.48 -13.95 16.82
C SER A 90 -2.69 -14.02 15.52
N GLU A 91 -1.52 -14.65 15.55
CA GLU A 91 -0.68 -14.84 14.37
C GLU A 91 -1.42 -15.56 13.25
N GLU A 92 -2.20 -16.58 13.58
CA GLU A 92 -3.02 -17.32 12.60
C GLU A 92 -4.02 -16.40 11.92
N THR A 93 -4.69 -15.53 12.68
CA THR A 93 -5.63 -14.56 12.12
C THR A 93 -4.93 -13.54 11.23
N VAL A 94 -3.76 -13.03 11.64
CA VAL A 94 -2.97 -12.11 10.82
C VAL A 94 -2.60 -12.76 9.48
N ASN A 95 -2.08 -14.00 9.50
CA ASN A 95 -1.69 -14.71 8.30
C ASN A 95 -2.88 -14.99 7.37
N LYS A 96 -4.05 -15.34 7.92
CA LYS A 96 -5.29 -15.49 7.17
C LYS A 96 -5.69 -14.17 6.49
N ASN A 97 -5.63 -13.08 7.24
CA ASN A 97 -5.98 -11.75 6.73
C ASN A 97 -5.04 -11.32 5.60
N ILE A 98 -3.73 -11.50 5.78
CA ILE A 98 -2.72 -11.20 4.74
C ILE A 98 -3.05 -11.95 3.45
N LYS A 99 -3.35 -13.25 3.56
CA LYS A 99 -3.72 -14.05 2.39
C LYS A 99 -4.96 -13.50 1.67
N GLY A 100 -6.01 -13.16 2.42
CA GLY A 100 -7.24 -12.60 1.85
C GLY A 100 -6.99 -11.25 1.15
N ILE A 101 -6.17 -10.39 1.74
CA ILE A 101 -5.78 -9.11 1.17
C ILE A 101 -4.94 -9.30 -0.10
N HIS A 102 -3.95 -10.20 -0.09
CA HIS A 102 -3.13 -10.51 -1.26
C HIS A 102 -3.97 -11.03 -2.43
N ASP A 103 -4.89 -11.96 -2.16
CA ASP A 103 -5.80 -12.50 -3.20
C ASP A 103 -6.69 -11.40 -3.83
N GLN A 104 -7.05 -10.36 -3.07
CA GLN A 104 -7.81 -9.22 -3.60
C GLN A 104 -6.93 -8.27 -4.42
N ILE A 105 -5.73 -7.97 -3.93
CA ILE A 105 -4.77 -7.10 -4.61
C ILE A 105 -4.36 -7.71 -5.95
N ASP A 106 -4.03 -8.99 -5.99
CA ASP A 106 -3.66 -9.70 -7.21
C ASP A 106 -4.74 -9.61 -8.28
N ARG A 107 -6.01 -9.79 -7.89
CA ARG A 107 -7.14 -9.63 -8.80
C ARG A 107 -7.31 -8.20 -9.29
N LEU A 108 -7.15 -7.22 -8.40
CA LEU A 108 -7.30 -5.80 -8.75
C LEU A 108 -6.19 -5.29 -9.66
N LEU A 109 -4.97 -5.75 -9.46
CA LEU A 109 -3.78 -5.31 -10.18
C LEU A 109 -3.32 -6.29 -11.28
N ASP A 110 -4.14 -7.29 -11.62
CA ASP A 110 -3.86 -8.26 -12.67
C ASP A 110 -2.52 -9.01 -12.44
N ASN A 111 -2.21 -9.36 -11.19
CA ASN A 111 -0.96 -9.99 -10.73
C ASN A 111 0.32 -9.21 -11.11
N ARG A 112 0.24 -7.89 -11.17
CA ARG A 112 1.39 -7.04 -11.54
C ARG A 112 2.10 -6.41 -10.36
N ALA A 113 1.60 -6.62 -9.15
CA ALA A 113 2.21 -6.08 -7.94
C ALA A 113 3.20 -7.09 -7.34
N GLU A 114 4.30 -6.58 -6.82
CA GLU A 114 5.13 -7.31 -5.87
C GLU A 114 4.46 -7.24 -4.49
N LEU A 115 4.11 -8.40 -3.93
CA LEU A 115 3.46 -8.48 -2.62
C LEU A 115 4.52 -8.72 -1.55
N VAL A 116 4.59 -7.84 -0.55
CA VAL A 116 5.59 -7.92 0.53
C VAL A 116 4.91 -7.80 1.90
N ASP A 117 5.51 -8.45 2.90
CA ASP A 117 5.10 -8.37 4.30
C ASP A 117 6.23 -7.80 5.14
N ASN A 118 6.00 -6.72 5.88
CA ASN A 118 7.04 -6.14 6.72
C ASN A 118 7.47 -7.06 7.87
N TYR A 119 6.69 -8.07 8.22
CA TYR A 119 7.11 -9.09 9.19
C TYR A 119 8.37 -9.84 8.75
N ASP A 120 8.57 -10.05 7.45
CA ASP A 120 9.69 -10.81 6.91
C ASP A 120 11.06 -10.24 7.29
N TRP A 121 11.18 -8.93 7.39
CA TRP A 121 12.42 -8.27 7.81
C TRP A 121 12.40 -7.75 9.24
N MET A 122 11.22 -7.50 9.83
CA MET A 122 11.12 -6.96 11.20
C MET A 122 11.22 -8.02 12.28
N LYS A 123 10.87 -9.28 11.99
CA LYS A 123 10.86 -10.39 12.95
C LYS A 123 12.21 -10.67 13.61
N ASP A 124 13.29 -10.39 12.91
CA ASP A 124 14.66 -10.67 13.35
C ASP A 124 15.30 -9.50 14.13
N TYR A 125 14.62 -8.35 14.20
CA TYR A 125 15.12 -7.22 15.00
C TYR A 125 14.87 -7.45 16.48
N THR A 126 15.95 -7.39 17.26
CA THR A 126 15.84 -7.28 18.72
C THR A 126 15.69 -5.81 19.13
N PHE A 127 15.17 -5.57 20.32
CA PHE A 127 15.05 -4.21 20.87
C PHE A 127 16.39 -3.45 20.85
N LEU A 128 17.50 -4.14 21.20
CA LEU A 128 18.84 -3.53 21.21
C LEU A 128 19.37 -3.22 19.81
N ASN A 129 19.00 -3.99 18.79
CA ASN A 129 19.40 -3.75 17.42
C ASN A 129 18.60 -2.64 16.75
N PHE A 130 17.43 -2.34 17.29
CA PHE A 130 16.55 -1.28 16.79
C PHE A 130 16.92 0.09 17.33
N LEU A 131 17.53 0.18 18.53
CA LEU A 131 18.02 1.40 19.16
C LEU A 131 19.39 1.82 18.59
#